data_b4a3903e48c9d86a614545c9c24c2f3c
#
_entry.id   b4a3903e48c9d86a614545c9c24c2f3c
#
_cell.length_a   1.000
_cell.length_b   1.000
_cell.length_c   1.000
_cell.angle_alpha   90.00
_cell.angle_beta   90.00
_cell.angle_gamma   90.00
#
_symmetry.space_group_name_H-M   'P 1'
#
loop_
_entity.id
_entity.type
_entity.pdbx_description
1 polymer ?
#
loop_
_entity_poly.entity_id
_entity_poly.type
_entity_poly.pdbx_seq_one_letter_code
_entity_poly.pdbx_strand_id
1 'polypeptide(L)'
;MSRQSRQGRMNALHWRNEVQKAQLGDNIANHMAYIFMEILYDKFGLSFRQLKNFYDRVIERRKKWQNDDDQELTSTTMLEYCQKRDIKVVDWVKKIPMSHKLYMADLGKNRAVLGADRNIESALVATMLLTIPVLKQSYKFKNSDIHEFLKWCEYFIDSYWRKQPGRKEHYLNDEMIRQLFIEEEHWDLLKGCAV
;
A
#
# COMPACT_ATOMS: atom_id res chain seq x y z
N MET A 1 4.62 -27.82 33.77
CA MET A 1 4.45 -26.46 33.21
C MET A 1 3.15 -25.87 33.75
N SER A 2 3.20 -24.75 34.43
CA SER A 2 2.00 -24.14 35.02
C SER A 2 1.06 -23.56 33.96
N ARG A 3 -0.24 -23.51 34.23
CA ARG A 3 -1.28 -22.93 33.36
C ARG A 3 -0.93 -21.46 32.97
N GLN A 4 -0.35 -20.70 33.88
CA GLN A 4 0.09 -19.32 33.70
C GLN A 4 1.24 -19.17 32.67
N SER A 5 2.20 -20.13 32.62
CA SER A 5 3.31 -20.07 31.66
C SER A 5 2.83 -20.34 30.23
N ARG A 6 1.76 -21.15 30.07
CA ARG A 6 1.13 -21.43 28.78
C ARG A 6 0.37 -20.23 28.24
N GLN A 7 -0.39 -19.56 29.13
CA GLN A 7 -1.13 -18.33 28.78
C GLN A 7 -0.18 -17.21 28.36
N GLY A 8 0.91 -16.99 29.11
CA GLY A 8 1.92 -15.99 28.78
C GLY A 8 2.57 -16.22 27.39
N ARG A 9 2.87 -17.48 27.05
CA ARG A 9 3.40 -17.83 25.71
C ARG A 9 2.39 -17.60 24.61
N MET A 10 1.12 -17.92 24.82
CA MET A 10 0.04 -17.69 23.87
C MET A 10 -0.14 -16.19 23.60
N ASN A 11 -0.15 -15.37 24.64
CA ASN A 11 -0.26 -13.93 24.52
C ASN A 11 0.95 -13.30 23.77
N ALA A 12 2.16 -13.77 24.05
CA ALA A 12 3.36 -13.33 23.36
C ALA A 12 3.37 -13.71 21.86
N LEU A 13 2.88 -14.91 21.52
CA LEU A 13 2.73 -15.33 20.12
C LEU A 13 1.65 -14.50 19.41
N HIS A 14 0.54 -14.26 20.06
CA HIS A 14 -0.53 -13.41 19.49
C HIS A 14 -0.03 -12.00 19.22
N TRP A 15 0.63 -11.38 20.20
CA TRP A 15 1.23 -10.04 20.06
C TRP A 15 2.24 -10.00 18.91
N ARG A 16 3.14 -10.98 18.82
CA ARG A 16 4.13 -11.07 17.74
C ARG A 16 3.47 -11.16 16.37
N ASN A 17 2.40 -11.94 16.24
CA ASN A 17 1.65 -12.06 14.99
C ASN A 17 0.98 -10.75 14.59
N GLU A 18 0.41 -10.00 15.54
CA GLU A 18 -0.22 -8.71 15.25
C GLU A 18 0.79 -7.65 14.82
N VAL A 19 1.96 -7.60 15.47
CA VAL A 19 3.06 -6.71 15.06
C VAL A 19 3.54 -7.05 13.65
N GLN A 20 3.70 -8.34 13.32
CA GLN A 20 4.11 -8.75 11.98
C GLN A 20 3.06 -8.41 10.92
N LYS A 21 1.78 -8.53 11.23
CA LYS A 21 0.70 -8.12 10.31
C LYS A 21 0.72 -6.61 10.06
N ALA A 22 0.93 -5.82 11.10
CA ALA A 22 1.03 -4.37 10.98
C ALA A 22 2.20 -3.96 10.09
N GLN A 23 3.39 -4.51 10.32
CA GLN A 23 4.59 -4.26 9.50
C GLN A 23 4.37 -4.67 8.04
N LEU A 24 3.72 -5.81 7.80
CA LEU A 24 3.36 -6.26 6.48
C LEU A 24 2.47 -5.26 5.75
N GLY A 25 1.45 -4.77 6.44
CA GLY A 25 0.54 -3.75 5.90
C GLY A 25 1.26 -2.44 5.57
N ASP A 26 2.21 -2.03 6.42
CA ASP A 26 3.01 -0.83 6.22
C ASP A 26 3.94 -0.96 5.00
N ASN A 27 4.64 -2.09 4.87
CA ASN A 27 5.51 -2.34 3.72
C ASN A 27 4.73 -2.28 2.41
N ILE A 28 3.59 -2.97 2.33
CA ILE A 28 2.73 -2.96 1.14
C ILE A 28 2.24 -1.54 0.83
N ALA A 29 1.74 -0.83 1.84
CA ALA A 29 1.23 0.52 1.65
C ALA A 29 2.32 1.48 1.14
N ASN A 30 3.54 1.36 1.67
CA ASN A 30 4.67 2.16 1.23
C ASN A 30 5.07 1.85 -0.21
N HIS A 31 5.27 0.57 -0.58
CA HIS A 31 5.56 0.20 -1.96
C HIS A 31 4.50 0.66 -2.94
N MET A 32 3.23 0.48 -2.59
CA MET A 32 2.13 0.94 -3.43
C MET A 32 2.08 2.47 -3.54
N ALA A 33 2.40 3.19 -2.47
CA ALA A 33 2.43 4.65 -2.50
C ALA A 33 3.46 5.17 -3.52
N TYR A 34 4.65 4.57 -3.60
CA TYR A 34 5.65 4.92 -4.60
C TYR A 34 5.15 4.64 -6.02
N ILE A 35 4.60 3.45 -6.26
CA ILE A 35 4.02 3.08 -7.55
C ILE A 35 2.93 4.08 -7.95
N PHE A 36 2.05 4.44 -7.03
CA PHE A 36 0.98 5.39 -7.30
C PHE A 36 1.52 6.77 -7.67
N MET A 37 2.50 7.28 -6.92
CA MET A 37 3.08 8.59 -7.19
C MET A 37 3.77 8.62 -8.56
N GLU A 38 4.52 7.59 -8.92
CA GLU A 38 5.14 7.49 -10.25
C GLU A 38 4.09 7.47 -11.36
N ILE A 39 3.05 6.66 -11.22
CA ILE A 39 1.97 6.61 -12.20
C ILE A 39 1.27 7.97 -12.33
N LEU A 40 0.95 8.59 -11.20
CA LEU A 40 0.25 9.87 -11.18
C LEU A 40 1.11 10.98 -11.80
N TYR A 41 2.41 10.93 -11.61
CA TYR A 41 3.37 11.84 -12.26
C TYR A 41 3.46 11.57 -13.76
N ASP A 42 3.86 10.34 -14.14
CA ASP A 42 4.21 9.97 -15.50
C ASP A 42 3.01 9.90 -16.45
N LYS A 43 1.88 9.38 -15.98
CA LYS A 43 0.74 9.05 -16.83
C LYS A 43 -0.40 10.04 -16.71
N PHE A 44 -0.53 10.68 -15.56
CA PHE A 44 -1.60 11.65 -15.32
C PHE A 44 -1.10 13.09 -15.15
N GLY A 45 0.22 13.31 -15.20
CA GLY A 45 0.82 14.65 -15.23
C GLY A 45 0.63 15.45 -13.94
N LEU A 46 0.48 14.77 -12.78
CA LEU A 46 0.37 15.48 -11.52
C LEU A 46 1.71 16.12 -11.15
N SER A 47 1.67 17.39 -10.75
CA SER A 47 2.84 18.08 -10.22
C SER A 47 3.26 17.53 -8.85
N PHE A 48 4.50 17.79 -8.42
CA PHE A 48 4.99 17.39 -7.09
C PHE A 48 4.09 17.86 -5.94
N ARG A 49 3.61 19.09 -6.00
CA ARG A 49 2.67 19.62 -5.00
C ARG A 49 1.38 18.82 -4.95
N GLN A 50 0.87 18.38 -6.11
CA GLN A 50 -0.32 17.53 -6.17
C GLN A 50 -0.05 16.13 -5.66
N LEU A 51 1.14 15.57 -5.94
CA LEU A 51 1.56 14.25 -5.43
C LEU A 51 1.71 14.27 -3.90
N LYS A 52 2.32 15.32 -3.35
CA LYS A 52 2.40 15.50 -1.90
C LYS A 52 1.00 15.58 -1.27
N ASN A 53 0.13 16.41 -1.81
CA ASN A 53 -1.25 16.51 -1.34
C ASN A 53 -2.02 15.18 -1.46
N PHE A 54 -1.76 14.41 -2.51
CA PHE A 54 -2.33 13.08 -2.69
C PHE A 54 -1.88 12.14 -1.56
N TYR A 55 -0.57 12.06 -1.34
CA TYR A 55 0.02 11.23 -0.30
C TYR A 55 -0.52 11.61 1.08
N ASP A 56 -0.50 12.89 1.44
CA ASP A 56 -0.99 13.38 2.72
C ASP A 56 -2.46 13.00 2.96
N ARG A 57 -3.32 13.12 1.93
CA ARG A 57 -4.75 12.73 2.01
C ARG A 57 -4.95 11.23 2.18
N VAL A 58 -4.14 10.41 1.52
CA VAL A 58 -4.20 8.94 1.69
C VAL A 58 -3.78 8.56 3.11
N ILE A 59 -2.71 9.16 3.62
CA ILE A 59 -2.24 8.93 4.99
C ILE A 59 -3.26 9.41 6.03
N GLU A 60 -3.84 10.59 5.86
CA GLU A 60 -4.90 11.09 6.75
C GLU A 60 -6.10 10.14 6.78
N ARG A 61 -6.55 9.69 5.59
CA ARG A 61 -7.65 8.72 5.48
C ARG A 61 -7.31 7.40 6.15
N ARG A 62 -6.07 6.92 6.01
CA ARG A 62 -5.58 5.72 6.67
C ARG A 62 -5.60 5.86 8.19
N LYS A 63 -5.14 7.00 8.73
CA LYS A 63 -5.18 7.27 10.19
C LYS A 63 -6.61 7.25 10.71
N LYS A 64 -7.55 7.90 10.04
CA LYS A 64 -8.97 7.87 10.41
C LYS A 64 -9.54 6.46 10.41
N TRP A 65 -9.21 5.67 9.39
CA TRP A 65 -9.64 4.27 9.31
C TRP A 65 -9.05 3.39 10.42
N GLN A 66 -7.79 3.59 10.78
CA GLN A 66 -7.12 2.83 11.85
C GLN A 66 -7.64 3.17 13.25
N ASN A 67 -8.06 4.41 13.45
CA ASN A 67 -8.56 4.89 14.76
C ASN A 67 -10.06 4.68 14.96
N ASP A 68 -10.76 4.11 13.98
CA ASP A 68 -12.23 3.95 13.99
C ASP A 68 -12.99 5.29 14.17
N ASP A 69 -12.32 6.41 13.81
CA ASP A 69 -12.83 7.77 14.04
C ASP A 69 -13.96 8.15 13.06
N ASP A 70 -14.21 7.31 12.05
CA ASP A 70 -15.18 7.61 11.01
C ASP A 70 -15.97 6.35 10.61
N GLN A 71 -17.22 6.27 10.99
CA GLN A 71 -18.12 5.15 10.70
C GLN A 71 -18.31 4.94 9.18
N GLU A 72 -18.10 5.95 8.36
CA GLU A 72 -18.16 5.85 6.89
C GLU A 72 -16.91 5.22 6.29
N LEU A 73 -15.82 5.12 7.03
CA LEU A 73 -14.53 4.56 6.59
C LEU A 73 -14.35 3.08 6.92
N THR A 74 -15.43 2.31 7.03
CA THR A 74 -15.30 0.86 7.19
C THR A 74 -14.85 0.21 5.87
N SER A 75 -14.20 -0.95 5.96
CA SER A 75 -13.82 -1.73 4.76
C SER A 75 -15.05 -2.04 3.88
N THR A 76 -16.20 -2.27 4.50
CA THR A 76 -17.46 -2.57 3.80
C THR A 76 -17.96 -1.37 3.01
N THR A 77 -18.06 -0.19 3.64
CA THR A 77 -18.55 1.03 2.98
C THR A 77 -17.62 1.48 1.85
N MET A 78 -16.30 1.35 2.04
CA MET A 78 -15.32 1.64 1.00
C MET A 78 -15.41 0.66 -0.17
N LEU A 79 -15.63 -0.62 0.09
CA LEU A 79 -15.82 -1.64 -0.94
C LEU A 79 -17.09 -1.39 -1.74
N GLU A 80 -18.20 -1.11 -1.07
CA GLU A 80 -19.46 -0.72 -1.73
C GLU A 80 -19.31 0.54 -2.57
N TYR A 81 -18.55 1.53 -2.09
CA TYR A 81 -18.24 2.73 -2.86
C TYR A 81 -17.58 2.41 -4.20
N CYS A 82 -16.63 1.48 -4.21
CA CYS A 82 -15.95 1.02 -5.42
C CYS A 82 -16.89 0.18 -6.32
N GLN A 83 -17.64 -0.75 -5.74
CA GLN A 83 -18.55 -1.63 -6.47
C GLN A 83 -19.66 -0.86 -7.20
N LYS A 84 -20.28 0.14 -6.53
CA LYS A 84 -21.28 1.04 -7.15
C LYS A 84 -20.75 1.80 -8.37
N ARG A 85 -19.42 1.81 -8.58
CA ARG A 85 -18.73 2.48 -9.71
C ARG A 85 -18.10 1.50 -10.69
N ASP A 86 -18.44 0.23 -10.56
CA ASP A 86 -17.85 -0.88 -11.34
C ASP A 86 -16.32 -1.01 -11.21
N ILE A 87 -15.78 -0.61 -10.05
CA ILE A 87 -14.36 -0.73 -9.74
C ILE A 87 -14.13 -1.99 -8.89
N LYS A 88 -13.64 -3.06 -9.52
CA LYS A 88 -13.53 -4.40 -8.93
C LYS A 88 -12.16 -4.59 -8.24
N VAL A 89 -11.93 -3.89 -7.14
CA VAL A 89 -10.63 -3.88 -6.43
C VAL A 89 -10.19 -5.30 -6.02
N VAL A 90 -11.10 -6.11 -5.46
CA VAL A 90 -10.77 -7.47 -5.01
C VAL A 90 -10.35 -8.36 -6.17
N ASP A 91 -11.06 -8.29 -7.30
CA ASP A 91 -10.74 -9.06 -8.50
C ASP A 91 -9.41 -8.60 -9.11
N TRP A 92 -9.15 -7.30 -9.06
CA TRP A 92 -7.88 -6.73 -9.49
C TRP A 92 -6.71 -7.26 -8.63
N VAL A 93 -6.82 -7.24 -7.30
CA VAL A 93 -5.79 -7.78 -6.40
C VAL A 93 -5.55 -9.27 -6.67
N LYS A 94 -6.59 -10.06 -6.93
CA LYS A 94 -6.45 -11.48 -7.23
C LYS A 94 -5.66 -11.77 -8.51
N LYS A 95 -5.68 -10.87 -9.49
CA LYS A 95 -4.92 -11.01 -10.74
C LYS A 95 -3.41 -10.82 -10.55
N ILE A 96 -2.99 -10.08 -9.54
CA ILE A 96 -1.57 -9.87 -9.26
C ILE A 96 -0.94 -11.21 -8.83
N PRO A 97 0.14 -11.67 -9.49
CA PRO A 97 0.81 -12.91 -9.12
C PRO A 97 1.31 -12.90 -7.67
N MET A 98 1.22 -14.03 -6.98
CA MET A 98 1.62 -14.13 -5.59
C MET A 98 3.10 -13.78 -5.36
N SER A 99 3.97 -14.10 -6.32
CA SER A 99 5.39 -13.71 -6.28
C SER A 99 5.60 -12.20 -6.19
N HIS A 100 4.78 -11.43 -6.91
CA HIS A 100 4.81 -9.96 -6.90
C HIS A 100 4.27 -9.41 -5.59
N LYS A 101 3.19 -10.00 -5.07
CA LYS A 101 2.62 -9.67 -3.77
C LYS A 101 3.63 -9.88 -2.64
N LEU A 102 4.33 -11.02 -2.64
CA LEU A 102 5.37 -11.35 -1.66
C LEU A 102 6.55 -10.37 -1.74
N TYR A 103 6.90 -9.92 -2.93
CA TYR A 103 7.94 -8.92 -3.14
C TYR A 103 7.56 -7.57 -2.51
N MET A 104 6.36 -7.07 -2.80
CA MET A 104 5.85 -5.83 -2.20
C MET A 104 5.73 -5.90 -0.68
N ALA A 105 5.52 -7.09 -0.15
CA ALA A 105 5.43 -7.33 1.29
C ALA A 105 6.81 -7.39 1.99
N ASP A 106 7.90 -7.34 1.23
CA ASP A 106 9.29 -7.49 1.70
C ASP A 106 9.50 -8.74 2.60
N LEU A 107 8.75 -9.80 2.32
CA LEU A 107 8.80 -11.01 3.15
C LEU A 107 10.05 -11.86 2.92
N GLY A 108 10.90 -11.51 1.98
CA GLY A 108 12.16 -12.19 1.70
C GLY A 108 12.05 -13.72 1.78
N LYS A 109 12.95 -14.38 2.52
CA LYS A 109 12.93 -15.82 2.78
C LYS A 109 12.00 -16.23 3.94
N ASN A 110 11.48 -15.27 4.71
CA ASN A 110 10.64 -15.53 5.91
C ASN A 110 9.15 -15.69 5.55
N ARG A 111 8.84 -16.68 4.73
CA ARG A 111 7.46 -17.06 4.35
C ARG A 111 6.64 -17.67 5.49
N ALA A 112 7.18 -17.75 6.70
CA ALA A 112 6.59 -18.51 7.81
C ALA A 112 5.46 -17.79 8.57
N VAL A 113 4.92 -16.70 8.05
CA VAL A 113 3.76 -16.03 8.67
C VAL A 113 2.52 -16.81 8.24
N LEU A 114 1.93 -17.58 9.15
CA LEU A 114 0.67 -18.29 8.94
C LEU A 114 -0.41 -17.31 8.40
N GLY A 115 -0.93 -17.61 7.20
CA GLY A 115 -1.92 -16.76 6.54
C GLY A 115 -1.35 -15.51 5.85
N ALA A 116 -0.04 -15.44 5.59
CA ALA A 116 0.61 -14.32 4.91
C ALA A 116 -0.12 -13.94 3.63
N ASP A 117 -0.51 -14.89 2.81
CA ASP A 117 -1.18 -14.63 1.53
C ASP A 117 -2.48 -13.82 1.70
N ARG A 118 -3.34 -14.21 2.66
CA ARG A 118 -4.58 -13.47 2.96
C ARG A 118 -4.31 -12.08 3.52
N ASN A 119 -3.31 -11.95 4.38
CA ASN A 119 -2.94 -10.67 4.98
C ASN A 119 -2.38 -9.71 3.92
N ILE A 120 -1.58 -10.21 2.98
CA ILE A 120 -1.04 -9.45 1.84
C ILE A 120 -2.18 -8.96 0.94
N GLU A 121 -3.09 -9.85 0.55
CA GLU A 121 -4.23 -9.47 -0.28
C GLU A 121 -5.14 -8.47 0.43
N SER A 122 -5.41 -8.66 1.71
CA SER A 122 -6.20 -7.72 2.51
C SER A 122 -5.53 -6.35 2.60
N ALA A 123 -4.21 -6.30 2.79
CA ALA A 123 -3.47 -5.03 2.83
C ALA A 123 -3.46 -4.32 1.48
N LEU A 124 -3.32 -5.04 0.36
CA LEU A 124 -3.44 -4.47 -0.99
C LEU A 124 -4.85 -3.93 -1.23
N VAL A 125 -5.88 -4.70 -0.91
CA VAL A 125 -7.27 -4.25 -1.03
C VAL A 125 -7.48 -2.99 -0.19
N ALA A 126 -7.07 -2.97 1.08
CA ALA A 126 -7.21 -1.81 1.95
C ALA A 126 -6.50 -0.57 1.38
N THR A 127 -5.27 -0.74 0.88
CA THR A 127 -4.51 0.35 0.26
C THR A 127 -5.26 0.94 -0.94
N MET A 128 -5.83 0.11 -1.80
CA MET A 128 -6.63 0.57 -2.95
C MET A 128 -7.94 1.24 -2.53
N LEU A 129 -8.63 0.69 -1.53
CA LEU A 129 -9.88 1.25 -1.00
C LEU A 129 -9.67 2.63 -0.35
N LEU A 130 -8.50 2.88 0.22
CA LEU A 130 -8.13 4.20 0.75
C LEU A 130 -7.77 5.18 -0.38
N THR A 131 -7.12 4.71 -1.43
CA THR A 131 -6.57 5.52 -2.53
C THR A 131 -7.63 5.96 -3.54
N ILE A 132 -8.48 5.05 -4.01
CA ILE A 132 -9.46 5.33 -5.07
C ILE A 132 -10.40 6.47 -4.74
N PRO A 133 -11.00 6.57 -3.54
CA PRO A 133 -11.84 7.72 -3.19
C PRO A 133 -11.07 9.05 -3.21
N VAL A 134 -9.79 9.07 -2.84
CA VAL A 134 -8.95 10.27 -2.92
C VAL A 134 -8.79 10.72 -4.37
N LEU A 135 -8.46 9.80 -5.28
CA LEU A 135 -8.35 10.10 -6.70
C LEU A 135 -9.68 10.66 -7.27
N LYS A 136 -10.80 10.06 -6.91
CA LYS A 136 -12.11 10.51 -7.41
C LYS A 136 -12.58 11.83 -6.80
N GLN A 137 -12.42 12.01 -5.52
CA GLN A 137 -12.95 13.17 -4.79
C GLN A 137 -12.06 14.40 -4.95
N SER A 138 -10.74 14.20 -4.81
CA SER A 138 -9.79 15.32 -4.80
C SER A 138 -9.24 15.66 -6.18
N TYR A 139 -9.06 14.66 -7.05
CA TYR A 139 -8.46 14.82 -8.39
C TYR A 139 -9.46 14.65 -9.53
N LYS A 140 -10.75 14.40 -9.20
CA LYS A 140 -11.86 14.31 -10.17
C LYS A 140 -11.68 13.21 -11.22
N PHE A 141 -10.94 12.13 -10.88
CA PHE A 141 -10.78 11.00 -11.78
C PHE A 141 -12.13 10.39 -12.15
N LYS A 142 -12.35 10.17 -13.43
CA LYS A 142 -13.50 9.40 -13.95
C LYS A 142 -13.27 7.91 -13.68
N ASN A 143 -14.29 7.07 -13.90
CA ASN A 143 -14.12 5.63 -13.76
C ASN A 143 -13.10 5.09 -14.79
N SER A 144 -13.10 5.65 -16.03
CA SER A 144 -12.09 5.34 -17.05
C SER A 144 -10.66 5.58 -16.54
N ASP A 145 -10.43 6.71 -15.87
CA ASP A 145 -9.10 7.08 -15.37
C ASP A 145 -8.66 6.13 -14.24
N ILE A 146 -9.61 5.69 -13.40
CA ILE A 146 -9.34 4.67 -12.37
C ILE A 146 -8.98 3.31 -13.02
N HIS A 147 -9.71 2.89 -14.05
CA HIS A 147 -9.38 1.65 -14.76
C HIS A 147 -8.02 1.72 -15.46
N GLU A 148 -7.68 2.87 -16.02
CA GLU A 148 -6.35 3.11 -16.61
C GLU A 148 -5.27 3.11 -15.52
N PHE A 149 -5.50 3.79 -14.40
CA PHE A 149 -4.61 3.78 -13.25
C PHE A 149 -4.34 2.35 -12.75
N LEU A 150 -5.37 1.50 -12.63
CA LEU A 150 -5.21 0.10 -12.23
C LEU A 150 -4.35 -0.71 -13.21
N LYS A 151 -4.51 -0.47 -14.54
CA LYS A 151 -3.66 -1.11 -15.56
C LYS A 151 -2.20 -0.68 -15.43
N TRP A 152 -1.95 0.59 -15.16
CA TRP A 152 -0.60 1.08 -14.91
C TRP A 152 -0.01 0.48 -13.62
N CYS A 153 -0.81 0.32 -12.57
CA CYS A 153 -0.37 -0.38 -11.36
C CYS A 153 0.08 -1.83 -11.69
N GLU A 154 -0.68 -2.59 -12.47
CA GLU A 154 -0.27 -3.93 -12.90
C GLU A 154 1.06 -3.91 -13.66
N TYR A 155 1.20 -2.98 -14.62
CA TYR A 155 2.42 -2.83 -15.40
C TYR A 155 3.64 -2.48 -14.55
N PHE A 156 3.51 -1.53 -13.64
CA PHE A 156 4.62 -1.10 -12.78
C PHE A 156 5.00 -2.18 -11.77
N ILE A 157 4.03 -2.87 -11.15
CA ILE A 157 4.28 -4.00 -10.26
C ILE A 157 5.07 -5.09 -10.98
N ASP A 158 4.68 -5.45 -12.22
CA ASP A 158 5.37 -6.44 -13.03
C ASP A 158 6.76 -5.96 -13.46
N SER A 159 6.89 -4.71 -13.88
CA SER A 159 8.17 -4.11 -14.26
C SER A 159 9.17 -4.10 -13.12
N TYR A 160 8.73 -3.78 -11.92
CA TYR A 160 9.57 -3.78 -10.73
C TYR A 160 10.01 -5.18 -10.35
N TRP A 161 9.11 -6.12 -10.38
CA TRP A 161 9.43 -7.52 -10.16
C TRP A 161 10.52 -8.01 -11.13
N ARG A 162 10.42 -7.69 -12.41
CA ARG A 162 11.37 -8.14 -13.44
C ARG A 162 12.76 -7.50 -13.30
N LYS A 163 12.81 -6.24 -12.91
CA LYS A 163 14.08 -5.49 -12.79
C LYS A 163 14.94 -5.92 -11.60
N GLN A 164 14.36 -6.63 -10.61
CA GLN A 164 15.02 -6.93 -9.35
C GLN A 164 15.00 -8.41 -8.91
N PRO A 165 15.17 -9.40 -9.79
CA PRO A 165 15.30 -10.76 -9.34
C PRO A 165 16.56 -10.89 -8.47
N GLY A 166 16.40 -10.89 -7.15
CA GLY A 166 17.47 -11.11 -6.18
C GLY A 166 18.16 -9.89 -5.59
N ARG A 167 17.80 -8.67 -5.92
CA ARG A 167 18.29 -7.47 -5.23
C ARG A 167 17.48 -7.17 -3.99
N LYS A 168 18.18 -7.04 -2.87
CA LYS A 168 17.62 -6.73 -1.54
C LYS A 168 17.35 -5.23 -1.34
N GLU A 169 17.68 -4.39 -2.31
CA GLU A 169 17.77 -2.97 -2.10
C GLU A 169 16.52 -2.27 -2.60
N HIS A 170 16.05 -1.37 -1.80
CA HIS A 170 14.99 -0.40 -2.06
C HIS A 170 15.36 0.61 -3.16
N TYR A 171 16.05 0.16 -4.21
CA TYR A 171 16.57 0.99 -5.30
C TYR A 171 15.50 1.91 -5.90
N LEU A 172 14.27 1.41 -5.96
CA LEU A 172 13.15 2.19 -6.43
C LEU A 172 12.77 3.32 -5.47
N ASN A 173 12.77 3.02 -4.18
CA ASN A 173 12.45 4.02 -3.18
C ASN A 173 13.42 5.19 -3.27
N ASP A 174 14.71 4.91 -3.38
CA ASP A 174 15.74 5.96 -3.44
C ASP A 174 15.69 6.73 -4.75
N GLU A 175 15.56 6.04 -5.88
CA GLU A 175 15.54 6.70 -7.18
C GLU A 175 14.25 7.47 -7.41
N MET A 176 13.09 6.90 -7.07
CA MET A 176 11.82 7.61 -7.15
C MET A 176 11.71 8.75 -6.17
N ILE A 177 12.19 8.56 -4.93
CA ILE A 177 12.29 9.62 -3.95
C ILE A 177 13.19 10.73 -4.50
N ARG A 178 14.34 10.40 -5.06
CA ARG A 178 15.23 11.37 -5.70
C ARG A 178 14.56 12.07 -6.89
N GLN A 179 13.88 11.34 -7.75
CA GLN A 179 13.21 11.91 -8.93
C GLN A 179 11.96 12.71 -8.59
N LEU A 180 11.16 12.27 -7.62
CA LEU A 180 9.87 12.88 -7.27
C LEU A 180 9.98 13.99 -6.21
N PHE A 181 11.06 14.01 -5.41
CA PHE A 181 11.19 14.93 -4.28
C PHE A 181 12.52 15.71 -4.29
N ILE A 182 13.13 15.91 -5.46
CA ILE A 182 14.40 16.64 -5.65
C ILE A 182 14.28 18.15 -5.37
N GLU A 183 13.12 18.70 -5.09
CA GLU A 183 13.07 20.04 -4.53
C GLU A 183 13.66 20.00 -3.11
N GLU A 184 14.76 20.72 -2.90
CA GLU A 184 15.60 20.70 -1.69
C GLU A 184 14.81 20.88 -0.38
N GLU A 185 13.68 21.56 -0.40
CA GLU A 185 12.79 21.77 0.75
C GLU A 185 12.13 20.47 1.28
N HIS A 186 12.13 19.40 0.50
CA HIS A 186 11.46 18.14 0.86
C HIS A 186 12.43 17.06 1.38
N TRP A 187 13.74 17.27 1.27
CA TRP A 187 14.75 16.31 1.72
C TRP A 187 14.70 16.02 3.21
N ASP A 188 14.34 17.00 4.04
CA ASP A 188 14.29 16.82 5.49
C ASP A 188 13.09 15.97 5.94
N LEU A 189 12.01 15.96 5.16
CA LEU A 189 10.86 15.09 5.39
C LEU A 189 11.17 13.62 5.04
N LEU A 190 12.09 13.39 4.10
CA LEU A 190 12.44 12.06 3.60
C LEU A 190 13.57 11.40 4.38
N LYS A 191 14.45 12.19 5.00
CA LYS A 191 15.48 11.66 5.92
C LYS A 191 14.88 10.91 7.12
N GLY A 192 13.65 11.24 7.50
CA GLY A 192 12.91 10.52 8.55
C GLY A 192 12.26 9.21 8.09
N CYS A 193 12.21 8.93 6.78
CA CYS A 193 11.61 7.71 6.22
C CYS A 193 12.67 6.67 5.77
N ALA A 194 13.94 7.02 5.84
CA ALA A 194 15.08 6.18 5.40
C ALA A 194 15.78 5.44 6.55
N VAL A 195 15.05 5.15 7.65
CA VAL A 195 15.55 4.32 8.77
C VAL A 195 14.72 3.07 8.89
#